data_0fa7c1c480824db116c3f81142520848
#
_entry.id   0fa7c1c480824db116c3f81142520848
#
_cell.length_a   1.000
_cell.length_b   1.000
_cell.length_c   1.000
_cell.angle_alpha   90.00
_cell.angle_beta   90.00
_cell.angle_gamma   90.00
#
_symmetry.space_group_name_H-M   'P 1'
#
loop_
_entity.id
_entity.type
_entity.pdbx_description
1 polymer ?
#
loop_
_entity_poly.entity_id
_entity_poly.type
_entity_poly.pdbx_seq_one_letter_code
_entity_poly.pdbx_strand_id
1 'polypeptide(L)'
;YFDEATKQELLSIKDDENEIKERFYADLEFGTAGLRGVIGAGTNRMNIYTVRQATQGLANYIISQNGQEKGVAIAHDSRIMSPEFTEEAALCLNANGIKAYVFDSLRPTPELSFAVRELGCISGIVITASHNPREYNGYKVYWEDGAQFTDPHASGVTAKVNAITDISTCKTMSKEDAVTAGLYEVIGKEVDDAYIAEVEKQVINQASIDEMASKLKIVYTPLHGTGNLPVRRVLDDLGFKNVYVVPEQELPDGDFPTVSYPNPEAKEAFALGLALAKEKDADLVLATDPDADRLGVYVKDAKSGEYIPLTGNMSGSLLCEYVLSQKKEKAGSLPADGAVVKSIVTTNLVNEM
;
A
#
# COMPACT_ATOMS: atom_id res chain seq x y z
N TYR A 1 13.94 14.75 -24.99
CA TYR A 1 13.97 13.93 -23.77
C TYR A 1 12.60 13.82 -23.11
N PHE A 2 11.89 14.95 -22.95
CA PHE A 2 10.55 14.96 -22.39
C PHE A 2 9.50 14.54 -23.42
N ASP A 3 8.50 13.77 -22.98
CA ASP A 3 7.35 13.38 -23.80
C ASP A 3 6.47 14.59 -24.16
N GLU A 4 5.59 14.41 -25.14
CA GLU A 4 4.77 15.51 -25.64
C GLU A 4 3.69 15.97 -24.65
N ALA A 5 3.14 15.05 -23.83
CA ALA A 5 2.15 15.40 -22.82
C ALA A 5 2.75 16.32 -21.76
N THR A 6 3.95 15.98 -21.25
CA THR A 6 4.71 16.82 -20.31
C THR A 6 5.00 18.21 -20.89
N LYS A 7 5.39 18.31 -22.17
CA LYS A 7 5.63 19.61 -22.83
C LYS A 7 4.37 20.42 -22.93
N GLN A 8 3.25 19.81 -23.33
CA GLN A 8 1.97 20.51 -23.44
C GLN A 8 1.47 21.01 -22.08
N GLU A 9 1.62 20.20 -21.03
CA GLU A 9 1.28 20.60 -19.66
C GLU A 9 2.11 21.82 -19.23
N LEU A 10 3.44 21.81 -19.43
CA LEU A 10 4.31 22.93 -19.10
C LEU A 10 3.99 24.19 -19.93
N LEU A 11 3.63 24.03 -21.22
CA LEU A 11 3.21 25.14 -22.05
C LEU A 11 1.88 25.77 -21.57
N SER A 12 0.99 24.96 -21.01
CA SER A 12 -0.30 25.44 -20.49
C SER A 12 -0.18 26.37 -19.28
N ILE A 13 0.91 26.21 -18.48
CA ILE A 13 1.17 27.01 -17.28
C ILE A 13 2.23 28.10 -17.47
N LYS A 14 2.75 28.29 -18.70
CA LYS A 14 3.90 29.19 -18.96
C LYS A 14 3.71 30.65 -18.51
N ASP A 15 2.48 31.10 -18.41
CA ASP A 15 2.12 32.45 -17.99
C ASP A 15 1.60 32.52 -16.53
N ASP A 16 1.62 31.37 -15.79
CA ASP A 16 1.24 31.29 -14.38
C ASP A 16 2.50 31.15 -13.50
N GLU A 17 2.97 32.31 -13.01
CA GLU A 17 4.16 32.38 -12.16
C GLU A 17 4.03 31.57 -10.86
N ASN A 18 2.82 31.44 -10.30
CA ASN A 18 2.59 30.68 -9.07
C ASN A 18 2.73 29.18 -9.33
N GLU A 19 2.09 28.67 -10.40
CA GLU A 19 2.23 27.27 -10.81
C GLU A 19 3.67 26.93 -11.17
N ILE A 20 4.38 27.79 -11.92
CA ILE A 20 5.79 27.58 -12.26
C ILE A 20 6.62 27.50 -10.98
N LYS A 21 6.44 28.45 -10.07
CA LYS A 21 7.16 28.48 -8.79
C LYS A 21 6.89 27.19 -7.99
N GLU A 22 5.63 26.81 -7.83
CA GLU A 22 5.21 25.64 -7.04
C GLU A 22 5.79 24.32 -7.59
N ARG A 23 5.91 24.22 -8.92
CA ARG A 23 6.43 23.02 -9.59
C ARG A 23 7.94 22.92 -9.65
N PHE A 24 8.67 24.04 -9.48
CA PHE A 24 10.13 24.11 -9.72
C PHE A 24 10.93 24.78 -8.60
N TYR A 25 10.32 25.20 -7.48
CA TYR A 25 11.07 25.87 -6.39
C TYR A 25 11.98 24.90 -5.64
N ALA A 26 11.73 23.60 -5.73
CA ALA A 26 12.52 22.53 -5.13
C ALA A 26 12.42 21.26 -5.98
N ASP A 27 13.28 20.30 -5.74
CA ASP A 27 13.11 18.94 -6.21
C ASP A 27 12.21 18.17 -5.23
N LEU A 28 11.45 17.21 -5.73
CA LEU A 28 10.65 16.32 -4.90
C LEU A 28 11.58 15.49 -4.03
N GLU A 29 11.49 15.68 -2.72
CA GLU A 29 12.39 15.07 -1.75
C GLU A 29 12.17 13.56 -1.66
N PHE A 30 13.26 12.78 -1.81
CA PHE A 30 13.26 11.37 -1.46
C PHE A 30 13.53 11.25 0.06
N GLY A 31 12.44 11.14 0.83
CA GLY A 31 12.49 10.97 2.28
C GLY A 31 12.81 9.53 2.71
N THR A 32 12.81 9.28 4.02
CA THR A 32 13.06 7.94 4.61
C THR A 32 12.09 6.86 4.13
N ALA A 33 10.91 7.25 3.66
CA ALA A 33 9.87 6.32 3.19
C ALA A 33 9.68 6.30 1.66
N GLY A 34 10.46 7.09 0.91
CA GLY A 34 10.33 7.25 -0.53
C GLY A 34 9.85 8.63 -0.97
N LEU A 35 9.12 8.73 -2.10
CA LEU A 35 8.54 9.98 -2.62
C LEU A 35 7.04 10.07 -2.31
N ARG A 36 6.54 11.30 -2.18
CA ARG A 36 5.11 11.60 -2.19
C ARG A 36 4.88 13.02 -2.67
N GLY A 37 4.00 13.21 -3.64
CA GLY A 37 3.72 14.54 -4.19
C GLY A 37 2.49 14.56 -5.08
N VAL A 38 2.12 15.75 -5.50
CA VAL A 38 1.07 15.99 -6.51
C VAL A 38 1.57 15.49 -7.87
N ILE A 39 0.70 14.82 -8.63
CA ILE A 39 1.00 14.35 -9.98
C ILE A 39 1.09 15.55 -10.93
N GLY A 40 2.08 15.56 -11.83
CA GLY A 40 2.22 16.58 -12.86
C GLY A 40 3.65 16.82 -13.31
N ALA A 41 3.81 17.67 -14.30
CA ALA A 41 5.11 18.10 -14.81
C ALA A 41 5.79 19.06 -13.81
N GLY A 42 7.07 18.85 -13.55
CA GLY A 42 7.89 19.66 -12.64
C GLY A 42 8.80 18.82 -11.76
N THR A 43 9.86 19.44 -11.23
CA THR A 43 10.81 18.74 -10.35
C THR A 43 10.23 18.49 -8.96
N ASN A 44 9.27 19.31 -8.51
CA ASN A 44 8.53 19.14 -7.26
C ASN A 44 7.17 18.44 -7.48
N ARG A 45 7.13 17.48 -8.38
CA ARG A 45 5.91 16.72 -8.74
C ARG A 45 6.23 15.24 -8.94
N MET A 46 5.19 14.40 -8.74
CA MET A 46 5.22 12.99 -9.13
C MET A 46 4.98 12.86 -10.63
N ASN A 47 5.95 12.34 -11.34
CA ASN A 47 5.89 12.05 -12.78
C ASN A 47 6.88 10.94 -13.14
N ILE A 48 6.85 10.47 -14.38
CA ILE A 48 7.74 9.39 -14.85
C ILE A 48 9.23 9.72 -14.68
N TYR A 49 9.61 10.99 -14.76
CA TYR A 49 11.01 11.43 -14.65
C TYR A 49 11.49 11.40 -13.21
N THR A 50 10.70 11.88 -12.26
CA THR A 50 11.03 11.83 -10.82
C THR A 50 11.00 10.40 -10.29
N VAL A 51 10.07 9.55 -10.79
CA VAL A 51 10.06 8.10 -10.50
C VAL A 51 11.30 7.43 -11.07
N ARG A 52 11.68 7.71 -12.32
CA ARG A 52 12.91 7.17 -12.94
C ARG A 52 14.16 7.60 -12.17
N GLN A 53 14.26 8.85 -11.75
CA GLN A 53 15.40 9.35 -10.95
C GLN A 53 15.49 8.62 -9.61
N ALA A 54 14.39 8.48 -8.89
CA ALA A 54 14.33 7.75 -7.64
C ALA A 54 14.74 6.27 -7.83
N THR A 55 14.22 5.64 -8.88
CA THR A 55 14.52 4.24 -9.20
C THR A 55 15.97 4.06 -9.65
N GLN A 56 16.56 5.01 -10.39
CA GLN A 56 17.98 4.97 -10.73
C GLN A 56 18.86 5.09 -9.47
N GLY A 57 18.48 5.93 -8.51
CA GLY A 57 19.17 6.02 -7.22
C GLY A 57 19.08 4.71 -6.43
N LEU A 58 17.90 4.11 -6.39
CA LEU A 58 17.67 2.78 -5.77
C LEU A 58 18.53 1.71 -6.47
N ALA A 59 18.52 1.65 -7.80
CA ALA A 59 19.33 0.71 -8.58
C ALA A 59 20.83 0.86 -8.29
N ASN A 60 21.33 2.10 -8.25
CA ASN A 60 22.73 2.40 -7.91
C ASN A 60 23.07 1.92 -6.49
N TYR A 61 22.13 2.06 -5.54
CA TYR A 61 22.33 1.58 -4.18
C TYR A 61 22.34 0.04 -4.13
N ILE A 62 21.37 -0.63 -4.74
CA ILE A 62 21.29 -2.12 -4.81
C ILE A 62 22.58 -2.69 -5.41
N ILE A 63 23.10 -2.11 -6.50
CA ILE A 63 24.35 -2.53 -7.12
C ILE A 63 25.53 -2.34 -6.14
N SER A 64 25.57 -1.24 -5.39
CA SER A 64 26.61 -1.02 -4.39
C SER A 64 26.59 -2.00 -3.21
N GLN A 65 25.43 -2.66 -3.00
CA GLN A 65 25.26 -3.72 -2.00
C GLN A 65 25.43 -5.14 -2.58
N ASN A 66 25.78 -5.26 -3.88
CA ASN A 66 25.89 -6.52 -4.63
C ASN A 66 24.56 -7.35 -4.62
N GLY A 67 23.41 -6.65 -4.59
CA GLY A 67 22.08 -7.27 -4.45
C GLY A 67 21.31 -7.44 -5.76
N GLN A 68 21.89 -7.08 -6.93
CA GLN A 68 21.18 -7.03 -8.22
C GLN A 68 20.58 -8.37 -8.65
N GLU A 69 21.20 -9.49 -8.26
CA GLU A 69 20.74 -10.84 -8.64
C GLU A 69 19.42 -11.26 -7.95
N LYS A 70 19.07 -10.59 -6.84
CA LYS A 70 17.86 -10.92 -6.08
C LYS A 70 16.58 -10.31 -6.70
N GLY A 71 16.71 -9.26 -7.49
CA GLY A 71 15.58 -8.57 -8.08
C GLY A 71 14.76 -7.69 -7.12
N VAL A 72 13.71 -7.06 -7.65
CA VAL A 72 12.83 -6.13 -6.92
C VAL A 72 11.37 -6.44 -7.23
N ALA A 73 10.51 -6.59 -6.20
CA ALA A 73 9.07 -6.74 -6.37
C ALA A 73 8.38 -5.37 -6.48
N ILE A 74 7.38 -5.23 -7.35
CA ILE A 74 6.69 -3.95 -7.57
C ILE A 74 5.18 -4.17 -7.56
N ALA A 75 4.47 -3.41 -6.69
CA ALA A 75 3.03 -3.34 -6.63
C ALA A 75 2.55 -1.89 -6.75
N HIS A 76 1.26 -1.70 -7.00
CA HIS A 76 0.63 -0.39 -7.04
C HIS A 76 -0.82 -0.43 -6.55
N ASP A 77 -1.34 0.72 -6.19
CA ASP A 77 -2.75 0.92 -5.85
C ASP A 77 -3.59 1.36 -7.07
N SER A 78 -4.82 1.81 -6.82
CA SER A 78 -5.77 2.22 -7.86
C SER A 78 -5.56 3.65 -8.38
N ARG A 79 -4.61 4.41 -7.84
CA ARG A 79 -4.42 5.83 -8.17
C ARG A 79 -4.07 6.06 -9.63
N ILE A 80 -4.43 7.26 -10.12
CA ILE A 80 -4.04 7.74 -11.44
C ILE A 80 -2.53 7.67 -11.58
N MET A 81 -2.03 7.24 -12.73
CA MET A 81 -0.61 7.03 -13.08
C MET A 81 0.09 5.92 -12.29
N SER A 82 -0.58 5.18 -11.40
CA SER A 82 0.09 4.09 -10.67
C SER A 82 0.61 2.98 -11.58
N PRO A 83 -0.12 2.51 -12.60
CA PRO A 83 0.42 1.54 -13.57
C PRO A 83 1.61 2.08 -14.36
N GLU A 84 1.55 3.34 -14.84
CA GLU A 84 2.62 3.97 -15.63
C GLU A 84 3.89 4.16 -14.81
N PHE A 85 3.75 4.59 -13.55
CA PHE A 85 4.90 4.74 -12.63
C PHE A 85 5.50 3.37 -12.27
N THR A 86 4.68 2.34 -12.14
CA THR A 86 5.11 0.96 -11.93
C THR A 86 5.95 0.45 -13.11
N GLU A 87 5.46 0.64 -14.34
CA GLU A 87 6.19 0.24 -15.53
C GLU A 87 7.50 1.01 -15.67
N GLU A 88 7.49 2.34 -15.43
CA GLU A 88 8.69 3.17 -15.48
C GLU A 88 9.75 2.71 -14.48
N ALA A 89 9.34 2.41 -13.23
CA ALA A 89 10.25 1.88 -12.23
C ALA A 89 10.84 0.53 -12.65
N ALA A 90 10.02 -0.39 -13.15
CA ALA A 90 10.46 -1.69 -13.62
C ALA A 90 11.49 -1.57 -14.75
N LEU A 91 11.20 -0.75 -15.77
CA LEU A 91 12.07 -0.57 -16.94
C LEU A 91 13.38 0.14 -16.58
N CYS A 92 13.37 1.03 -15.59
CA CYS A 92 14.59 1.62 -15.06
C CYS A 92 15.47 0.58 -14.34
N LEU A 93 14.89 -0.29 -13.50
CA LEU A 93 15.62 -1.40 -12.86
C LEU A 93 16.22 -2.34 -13.90
N ASN A 94 15.40 -2.74 -14.89
CA ASN A 94 15.82 -3.66 -15.94
C ASN A 94 16.99 -3.09 -16.76
N ALA A 95 16.97 -1.79 -17.11
CA ALA A 95 18.06 -1.12 -17.79
C ALA A 95 19.37 -1.04 -16.96
N ASN A 96 19.29 -1.30 -15.66
CA ASN A 96 20.42 -1.45 -14.76
C ASN A 96 20.78 -2.91 -14.45
N GLY A 97 20.19 -3.87 -15.19
CA GLY A 97 20.46 -5.31 -15.04
C GLY A 97 19.79 -5.93 -13.82
N ILE A 98 18.81 -5.26 -13.20
CA ILE A 98 18.08 -5.74 -12.03
C ILE A 98 16.72 -6.26 -12.48
N LYS A 99 16.38 -7.50 -12.12
CA LYS A 99 15.10 -8.11 -12.43
C LYS A 99 13.96 -7.44 -11.65
N ALA A 100 12.85 -7.13 -12.32
CA ALA A 100 11.63 -6.63 -11.72
C ALA A 100 10.55 -7.72 -11.76
N TYR A 101 9.96 -8.01 -10.59
CA TYR A 101 8.78 -8.84 -10.42
C TYR A 101 7.58 -7.92 -10.26
N VAL A 102 6.77 -7.78 -11.30
CA VAL A 102 5.68 -6.80 -11.38
C VAL A 102 4.35 -7.51 -11.25
N PHE A 103 3.54 -7.12 -10.29
CA PHE A 103 2.18 -7.67 -10.19
C PHE A 103 1.35 -7.35 -11.44
N ASP A 104 0.53 -8.29 -11.87
CA ASP A 104 -0.32 -8.20 -13.06
C ASP A 104 -1.43 -7.15 -12.95
N SER A 105 -1.78 -6.77 -11.73
CA SER A 105 -2.74 -5.72 -11.39
C SER A 105 -2.43 -5.14 -10.00
N LEU A 106 -3.29 -4.23 -9.52
CA LEU A 106 -3.11 -3.60 -8.20
C LEU A 106 -3.07 -4.63 -7.07
N ARG A 107 -2.18 -4.43 -6.10
CA ARG A 107 -2.05 -5.27 -4.89
C ARG A 107 -1.80 -4.40 -3.65
N PRO A 108 -2.25 -4.90 -2.47
CA PRO A 108 -2.05 -4.18 -1.20
C PRO A 108 -0.58 -4.03 -0.82
N THR A 109 -0.28 -2.94 -0.12
CA THR A 109 1.04 -2.70 0.48
C THR A 109 1.55 -3.88 1.34
N PRO A 110 0.74 -4.51 2.23
CA PRO A 110 1.21 -5.67 2.99
C PRO A 110 1.50 -6.90 2.13
N GLU A 111 0.84 -7.07 0.99
CA GLU A 111 1.13 -8.16 0.07
C GLU A 111 2.47 -7.95 -0.65
N LEU A 112 2.83 -6.71 -0.99
CA LEU A 112 4.18 -6.43 -1.48
C LEU A 112 5.24 -6.76 -0.44
N SER A 113 5.05 -6.35 0.82
CA SER A 113 5.97 -6.69 1.92
C SER A 113 6.17 -8.21 2.04
N PHE A 114 5.10 -8.98 1.87
CA PHE A 114 5.16 -10.43 1.81
C PHE A 114 5.93 -10.92 0.58
N ALA A 115 5.63 -10.41 -0.61
CA ALA A 115 6.25 -10.80 -1.88
C ALA A 115 7.77 -10.59 -1.88
N VAL A 116 8.27 -9.52 -1.27
CA VAL A 116 9.72 -9.28 -1.13
C VAL A 116 10.40 -10.46 -0.45
N ARG A 117 9.82 -10.98 0.63
CA ARG A 117 10.37 -12.11 1.40
C ARG A 117 10.13 -13.44 0.71
N GLU A 118 8.96 -13.65 0.16
CA GLU A 118 8.56 -14.90 -0.51
C GLU A 118 9.41 -15.17 -1.77
N LEU A 119 9.67 -14.12 -2.56
CA LEU A 119 10.48 -14.21 -3.77
C LEU A 119 11.99 -14.03 -3.51
N GLY A 120 12.40 -13.73 -2.28
CA GLY A 120 13.79 -13.46 -1.92
C GLY A 120 14.36 -12.20 -2.57
N CYS A 121 13.51 -11.20 -2.83
CA CYS A 121 13.94 -9.93 -3.44
C CYS A 121 14.82 -9.12 -2.49
N ILE A 122 15.74 -8.31 -3.06
CA ILE A 122 16.55 -7.37 -2.27
C ILE A 122 15.74 -6.15 -1.82
N SER A 123 14.70 -5.81 -2.57
CA SER A 123 13.89 -4.61 -2.32
C SER A 123 12.48 -4.79 -2.89
N GLY A 124 11.57 -3.93 -2.46
CA GLY A 124 10.24 -3.80 -3.02
C GLY A 124 9.83 -2.35 -3.22
N ILE A 125 8.93 -2.11 -4.15
CA ILE A 125 8.37 -0.79 -4.46
C ILE A 125 6.85 -0.88 -4.43
N VAL A 126 6.18 0.07 -3.75
CA VAL A 126 4.74 0.28 -3.89
C VAL A 126 4.48 1.67 -4.43
N ILE A 127 3.80 1.75 -5.55
CA ILE A 127 3.33 3.01 -6.11
C ILE A 127 1.97 3.33 -5.49
N THR A 128 1.97 4.24 -4.52
CA THR A 128 0.79 4.64 -3.74
C THR A 128 1.03 5.93 -2.97
N ALA A 129 -0.01 6.71 -2.76
CA ALA A 129 -0.04 7.79 -1.78
C ALA A 129 -0.98 7.46 -0.60
N SER A 130 -1.27 6.17 -0.35
CA SER A 130 -2.15 5.70 0.72
C SER A 130 -3.52 6.40 0.66
N HIS A 131 -3.91 7.12 1.70
CA HIS A 131 -5.19 7.80 1.83
C HIS A 131 -5.17 9.30 1.42
N ASN A 132 -4.10 9.79 0.81
CA ASN A 132 -4.05 11.19 0.34
C ASN A 132 -5.13 11.47 -0.74
N PRO A 133 -5.50 12.76 -0.98
CA PRO A 133 -6.38 13.14 -2.08
C PRO A 133 -5.93 12.61 -3.44
N ARG A 134 -6.86 12.58 -4.41
CA ARG A 134 -6.68 11.93 -5.72
C ARG A 134 -5.52 12.47 -6.56
N GLU A 135 -5.20 13.76 -6.39
CA GLU A 135 -4.12 14.44 -7.11
C GLU A 135 -2.72 14.00 -6.68
N TYR A 136 -2.59 13.23 -5.59
CA TYR A 136 -1.32 12.73 -5.07
C TYR A 136 -1.04 11.33 -5.58
N ASN A 137 0.25 11.05 -5.80
CA ASN A 137 0.79 9.69 -5.85
C ASN A 137 2.10 9.63 -5.07
N GLY A 138 2.68 8.43 -4.94
CA GLY A 138 3.91 8.23 -4.19
C GLY A 138 4.63 6.96 -4.61
N TYR A 139 5.82 6.79 -4.03
CA TYR A 139 6.76 5.71 -4.32
C TYR A 139 7.35 5.27 -2.99
N LYS A 140 6.80 4.23 -2.36
CA LYS A 140 7.29 3.66 -1.10
C LYS A 140 8.34 2.58 -1.41
N VAL A 141 9.40 2.48 -0.61
CA VAL A 141 10.46 1.49 -0.80
C VAL A 141 10.63 0.60 0.42
N TYR A 142 10.84 -0.69 0.17
CA TYR A 142 11.01 -1.76 1.15
C TYR A 142 12.34 -2.45 0.94
N TRP A 143 12.94 -3.00 2.00
CA TRP A 143 14.17 -3.78 1.91
C TRP A 143 13.90 -5.28 1.96
N GLU A 144 14.96 -6.12 1.92
CA GLU A 144 14.87 -7.57 1.83
C GLU A 144 14.15 -8.24 3.01
N ASP A 145 14.02 -7.56 4.14
CA ASP A 145 13.26 -8.01 5.30
C ASP A 145 11.74 -7.78 5.16
N GLY A 146 11.30 -7.12 4.08
CA GLY A 146 9.92 -6.73 3.84
C GLY A 146 9.47 -5.51 4.64
N ALA A 147 10.37 -4.85 5.38
CA ALA A 147 10.06 -3.62 6.09
C ALA A 147 10.34 -2.38 5.21
N GLN A 148 9.59 -1.31 5.47
CA GLN A 148 9.86 -0.02 4.86
C GLN A 148 11.26 0.47 5.26
N PHE A 149 11.93 1.17 4.37
CA PHE A 149 13.32 1.61 4.58
C PHE A 149 13.52 2.32 5.92
N THR A 150 14.60 1.94 6.59
CA THR A 150 15.19 2.64 7.73
C THR A 150 16.69 2.81 7.46
N ASP A 151 17.38 3.60 8.28
CA ASP A 151 18.84 3.71 8.19
C ASP A 151 19.51 2.35 8.52
N PRO A 152 20.59 2.01 7.81
CA PRO A 152 21.36 2.86 6.89
C PRO A 152 20.86 2.88 5.43
N HIS A 153 19.85 2.07 5.08
CA HIS A 153 19.39 1.93 3.70
C HIS A 153 18.71 3.20 3.20
N ALA A 154 17.87 3.85 4.02
CA ALA A 154 17.17 5.09 3.66
C ALA A 154 18.16 6.20 3.29
N SER A 155 19.13 6.49 4.14
CA SER A 155 20.19 7.49 3.88
C SER A 155 21.04 7.10 2.66
N GLY A 156 21.32 5.80 2.49
CA GLY A 156 22.11 5.30 1.38
C GLY A 156 21.44 5.52 0.02
N VAL A 157 20.14 5.22 -0.09
CA VAL A 157 19.37 5.46 -1.32
C VAL A 157 19.20 6.95 -1.57
N THR A 158 18.84 7.73 -0.54
CA THR A 158 18.71 9.20 -0.65
C THR A 158 20.00 9.84 -1.18
N ALA A 159 21.17 9.42 -0.68
CA ALA A 159 22.46 9.90 -1.18
C ALA A 159 22.68 9.56 -2.66
N LYS A 160 22.25 8.37 -3.13
CA LYS A 160 22.36 7.98 -4.53
C LYS A 160 21.38 8.74 -5.43
N VAL A 161 20.15 9.02 -4.97
CA VAL A 161 19.17 9.84 -5.69
C VAL A 161 19.69 11.27 -5.84
N ASN A 162 20.14 11.89 -4.74
CA ASN A 162 20.66 13.27 -4.73
C ASN A 162 21.96 13.44 -5.55
N ALA A 163 22.72 12.38 -5.79
CA ALA A 163 23.90 12.41 -6.65
C ALA A 163 23.56 12.49 -8.15
N ILE A 164 22.29 12.28 -8.53
CA ILE A 164 21.85 12.39 -9.93
C ILE A 164 21.48 13.84 -10.21
N THR A 165 22.41 14.59 -10.77
CA THR A 165 22.20 16.01 -11.12
C THR A 165 21.68 16.23 -12.54
N ASP A 166 21.75 15.22 -13.38
CA ASP A 166 21.22 15.21 -14.74
C ASP A 166 20.30 14.00 -14.94
N ILE A 167 18.99 14.26 -14.94
CA ILE A 167 17.94 13.26 -15.09
C ILE A 167 18.01 12.52 -16.43
N SER A 168 18.66 13.12 -17.46
CA SER A 168 18.84 12.46 -18.76
C SER A 168 19.82 11.28 -18.71
N THR A 169 20.59 11.15 -17.63
CA THR A 169 21.51 10.03 -17.40
C THR A 169 20.81 8.81 -16.77
N CYS A 170 19.58 8.96 -16.29
CA CYS A 170 18.80 7.85 -15.77
C CYS A 170 18.45 6.89 -16.91
N LYS A 171 18.72 5.62 -16.68
CA LYS A 171 18.52 4.59 -17.68
C LYS A 171 17.05 4.13 -17.72
N THR A 172 16.62 3.74 -18.90
CA THR A 172 15.39 3.00 -19.14
C THR A 172 15.55 2.15 -20.38
N MET A 173 14.68 1.18 -20.59
CA MET A 173 14.69 0.32 -21.78
C MET A 173 13.25 0.02 -22.23
N SER A 174 13.08 -0.56 -23.39
CA SER A 174 11.75 -1.00 -23.83
C SER A 174 11.27 -2.21 -23.03
N LYS A 175 9.96 -2.33 -22.83
CA LYS A 175 9.37 -3.50 -22.16
C LYS A 175 9.65 -4.79 -22.95
N GLU A 176 9.64 -4.72 -24.28
CA GLU A 176 9.94 -5.85 -25.15
C GLU A 176 11.37 -6.39 -24.92
N ASP A 177 12.34 -5.50 -24.86
CA ASP A 177 13.73 -5.87 -24.56
C ASP A 177 13.88 -6.43 -23.15
N ALA A 178 13.21 -5.82 -22.17
CA ALA A 178 13.25 -6.27 -20.77
C ALA A 178 12.67 -7.69 -20.62
N VAL A 179 11.53 -7.97 -21.25
CA VAL A 179 10.92 -9.31 -21.28
C VAL A 179 11.82 -10.32 -22.01
N THR A 180 12.36 -9.94 -23.16
CA THR A 180 13.28 -10.80 -23.93
C THR A 180 14.55 -11.13 -23.15
N ALA A 181 15.05 -10.18 -22.36
CA ALA A 181 16.21 -10.38 -21.49
C ALA A 181 15.89 -11.18 -20.21
N GLY A 182 14.62 -11.51 -19.96
CA GLY A 182 14.18 -12.20 -18.74
C GLY A 182 14.25 -11.34 -17.47
N LEU A 183 14.32 -10.01 -17.62
CA LEU A 183 14.42 -9.06 -16.54
C LEU A 183 13.07 -8.50 -16.07
N TYR A 184 12.02 -8.60 -16.89
CA TYR A 184 10.65 -8.20 -16.55
C TYR A 184 9.80 -9.46 -16.37
N GLU A 185 9.39 -9.78 -15.17
CA GLU A 185 8.53 -10.92 -14.86
C GLU A 185 7.21 -10.45 -14.26
N VAL A 186 6.10 -10.91 -14.85
CA VAL A 186 4.77 -10.66 -14.32
C VAL A 186 4.44 -11.72 -13.29
N ILE A 187 4.06 -11.28 -12.09
CA ILE A 187 3.63 -12.12 -10.96
C ILE A 187 2.16 -11.83 -10.61
N GLY A 188 1.52 -12.73 -9.88
CA GLY A 188 0.12 -12.59 -9.46
C GLY A 188 -0.33 -13.77 -8.63
N LYS A 189 -1.22 -14.61 -9.19
CA LYS A 189 -1.96 -15.65 -8.47
C LYS A 189 -1.12 -16.54 -7.52
N GLU A 190 0.08 -16.91 -7.89
CA GLU A 190 0.92 -17.77 -7.03
C GLU A 190 1.33 -17.05 -5.74
N VAL A 191 1.69 -15.76 -5.86
CA VAL A 191 2.01 -14.91 -4.69
C VAL A 191 0.75 -14.62 -3.89
N ASP A 192 -0.38 -14.31 -4.58
CA ASP A 192 -1.67 -14.08 -3.93
C ASP A 192 -2.08 -15.29 -3.07
N ASP A 193 -1.98 -16.52 -3.62
CA ASP A 193 -2.35 -17.75 -2.92
C ASP A 193 -1.46 -17.98 -1.69
N ALA A 194 -0.15 -17.75 -1.82
CA ALA A 194 0.78 -17.86 -0.70
C ALA A 194 0.52 -16.80 0.38
N TYR A 195 0.23 -15.55 -0.02
CA TYR A 195 -0.11 -14.46 0.89
C TYR A 195 -1.39 -14.76 1.67
N ILE A 196 -2.46 -15.15 1.00
CA ILE A 196 -3.74 -15.49 1.64
C ILE A 196 -3.55 -16.64 2.64
N ALA A 197 -2.84 -17.69 2.25
CA ALA A 197 -2.54 -18.81 3.14
C ALA A 197 -1.76 -18.37 4.41
N GLU A 198 -0.88 -17.37 4.29
CA GLU A 198 -0.17 -16.83 5.45
C GLU A 198 -1.05 -15.96 6.33
N VAL A 199 -1.97 -15.19 5.73
CA VAL A 199 -2.98 -14.40 6.47
C VAL A 199 -3.91 -15.33 7.25
N GLU A 200 -4.39 -16.41 6.65
CA GLU A 200 -5.27 -17.39 7.32
C GLU A 200 -4.61 -18.06 8.53
N LYS A 201 -3.31 -18.28 8.51
CA LYS A 201 -2.56 -18.81 9.68
C LYS A 201 -2.59 -17.89 10.90
N GLN A 202 -2.98 -16.61 10.73
CA GLN A 202 -3.13 -15.68 11.84
C GLN A 202 -4.42 -15.90 12.64
N VAL A 203 -5.31 -16.78 12.18
CA VAL A 203 -6.50 -17.17 12.93
C VAL A 203 -6.09 -17.92 14.18
N ILE A 204 -6.35 -17.34 15.36
CA ILE A 204 -6.02 -17.95 16.63
C ILE A 204 -7.15 -18.84 17.15
N ASN A 205 -8.42 -18.41 17.01
CA ASN A 205 -9.57 -19.15 17.54
C ASN A 205 -10.54 -19.57 16.42
N GLN A 206 -10.25 -20.70 15.80
CA GLN A 206 -11.10 -21.25 14.72
C GLN A 206 -12.52 -21.56 15.22
N ALA A 207 -12.69 -22.03 16.47
CA ALA A 207 -14.00 -22.38 17.01
C ALA A 207 -14.96 -21.16 17.05
N SER A 208 -14.44 -19.97 17.35
CA SER A 208 -15.25 -18.73 17.30
C SER A 208 -15.66 -18.37 15.89
N ILE A 209 -14.80 -18.60 14.90
CA ILE A 209 -15.14 -18.39 13.48
C ILE A 209 -16.21 -19.40 13.06
N ASP A 210 -16.04 -20.68 13.33
CA ASP A 210 -16.99 -21.74 12.98
C ASP A 210 -18.40 -21.47 13.56
N GLU A 211 -18.44 -20.89 14.77
CA GLU A 211 -19.71 -20.51 15.40
C GLU A 211 -20.36 -19.27 14.76
N MET A 212 -19.57 -18.27 14.41
CA MET A 212 -20.07 -16.93 14.09
C MET A 212 -20.08 -16.59 12.60
N ALA A 213 -19.26 -17.23 11.77
CA ALA A 213 -19.09 -16.84 10.37
C ALA A 213 -20.41 -16.85 9.55
N SER A 214 -21.30 -17.81 9.81
CA SER A 214 -22.59 -17.88 9.13
C SER A 214 -23.65 -16.91 9.67
N LYS A 215 -23.42 -16.32 10.84
CA LYS A 215 -24.38 -15.43 11.54
C LYS A 215 -24.02 -13.96 11.37
N LEU A 216 -22.71 -13.65 11.47
CA LEU A 216 -22.20 -12.29 11.45
C LEU A 216 -22.43 -11.64 10.09
N LYS A 217 -23.00 -10.44 10.09
CA LYS A 217 -23.24 -9.63 8.91
C LYS A 217 -22.21 -8.51 8.86
N ILE A 218 -21.42 -8.48 7.80
CA ILE A 218 -20.33 -7.52 7.61
C ILE A 218 -20.63 -6.69 6.37
N VAL A 219 -20.57 -5.37 6.48
CA VAL A 219 -20.45 -4.48 5.34
C VAL A 219 -18.97 -4.13 5.17
N TYR A 220 -18.49 -4.21 3.95
CA TYR A 220 -17.10 -3.90 3.62
C TYR A 220 -17.03 -2.87 2.50
N THR A 221 -16.11 -1.91 2.63
CA THR A 221 -15.72 -1.02 1.54
C THR A 221 -14.20 -1.00 1.36
N PRO A 222 -13.71 -1.29 0.15
CA PRO A 222 -12.30 -1.12 -0.21
C PRO A 222 -11.92 0.34 -0.52
N LEU A 223 -12.85 1.28 -0.45
CA LEU A 223 -12.66 2.69 -0.86
C LEU A 223 -11.96 2.80 -2.23
N HIS A 224 -12.47 2.06 -3.22
CA HIS A 224 -11.92 1.96 -4.59
C HIS A 224 -10.49 1.39 -4.66
N GLY A 225 -10.00 0.71 -3.62
CA GLY A 225 -8.61 0.31 -3.47
C GLY A 225 -8.35 -1.19 -3.63
N THR A 226 -7.12 -1.55 -3.28
CA THR A 226 -6.53 -2.89 -3.45
C THR A 226 -7.10 -3.95 -2.53
N GLY A 227 -7.75 -3.55 -1.43
CA GLY A 227 -8.30 -4.49 -0.44
C GLY A 227 -9.49 -5.31 -0.93
N ASN A 228 -10.15 -4.93 -2.05
CA ASN A 228 -11.37 -5.56 -2.54
C ASN A 228 -11.25 -7.09 -2.64
N LEU A 229 -10.31 -7.58 -3.42
CA LEU A 229 -10.16 -9.01 -3.67
C LEU A 229 -9.60 -9.77 -2.46
N PRO A 230 -8.47 -9.39 -1.85
CA PRO A 230 -7.85 -10.18 -0.78
C PRO A 230 -8.71 -10.21 0.50
N VAL A 231 -9.33 -9.10 0.92
CA VAL A 231 -10.19 -9.09 2.12
C VAL A 231 -11.42 -9.98 1.92
N ARG A 232 -12.07 -9.88 0.77
CA ARG A 232 -13.25 -10.72 0.45
C ARG A 232 -12.88 -12.19 0.37
N ARG A 233 -11.74 -12.51 -0.23
CA ARG A 233 -11.26 -13.89 -0.33
C ARG A 233 -11.03 -14.48 1.06
N VAL A 234 -10.27 -13.82 1.93
CA VAL A 234 -10.04 -14.29 3.30
C VAL A 234 -11.36 -14.49 4.07
N LEU A 235 -12.30 -13.55 3.96
CA LEU A 235 -13.59 -13.68 4.62
C LEU A 235 -14.42 -14.85 4.08
N ASP A 236 -14.41 -15.09 2.76
CA ASP A 236 -15.12 -16.24 2.16
C ASP A 236 -14.45 -17.58 2.51
N ASP A 237 -13.14 -17.67 2.44
CA ASP A 237 -12.34 -18.85 2.78
C ASP A 237 -12.55 -19.23 4.27
N LEU A 238 -12.67 -18.24 5.16
CA LEU A 238 -13.03 -18.44 6.57
C LEU A 238 -14.51 -18.72 6.82
N GLY A 239 -15.35 -18.74 5.78
CA GLY A 239 -16.76 -19.13 5.85
C GLY A 239 -17.75 -18.02 6.21
N PHE A 240 -17.36 -16.73 6.19
CA PHE A 240 -18.26 -15.61 6.36
C PHE A 240 -19.18 -15.47 5.13
N LYS A 241 -20.47 -15.75 5.29
CA LYS A 241 -21.44 -15.80 4.18
C LYS A 241 -22.22 -14.50 3.98
N ASN A 242 -22.26 -13.62 4.97
CA ASN A 242 -23.03 -12.39 4.96
C ASN A 242 -22.09 -11.17 4.86
N VAL A 243 -21.26 -11.15 3.81
CA VAL A 243 -20.37 -10.02 3.49
C VAL A 243 -21.00 -9.21 2.36
N TYR A 244 -21.33 -7.96 2.64
CA TYR A 244 -21.94 -7.03 1.70
C TYR A 244 -20.95 -5.94 1.35
N VAL A 245 -20.50 -5.91 0.09
CA VAL A 245 -19.58 -4.87 -0.39
C VAL A 245 -20.37 -3.64 -0.83
N VAL A 246 -19.88 -2.44 -0.53
CA VAL A 246 -20.47 -1.18 -0.98
C VAL A 246 -20.30 -1.06 -2.50
N PRO A 247 -21.38 -1.15 -3.31
CA PRO A 247 -21.27 -1.29 -4.76
C PRO A 247 -20.56 -0.08 -5.42
N GLU A 248 -20.82 1.12 -4.92
CA GLU A 248 -20.27 2.37 -5.47
C GLU A 248 -18.77 2.52 -5.19
N GLN A 249 -18.22 1.73 -4.25
CA GLN A 249 -16.82 1.79 -3.82
C GLN A 249 -16.04 0.50 -4.09
N GLU A 250 -16.69 -0.50 -4.70
CA GLU A 250 -16.13 -1.83 -4.93
C GLU A 250 -15.00 -1.81 -5.95
N LEU A 251 -15.24 -1.17 -7.09
CA LEU A 251 -14.30 -1.19 -8.20
C LEU A 251 -13.18 -0.16 -8.00
N PRO A 252 -11.94 -0.50 -8.41
CA PRO A 252 -10.83 0.44 -8.40
C PRO A 252 -11.13 1.69 -9.22
N ASP A 253 -10.89 2.87 -8.63
CA ASP A 253 -11.07 4.15 -9.29
C ASP A 253 -10.11 5.19 -8.67
N GLY A 254 -9.18 5.71 -9.49
CA GLY A 254 -8.16 6.67 -9.05
C GLY A 254 -8.71 8.08 -8.79
N ASP A 255 -9.92 8.38 -9.24
CA ASP A 255 -10.60 9.65 -8.96
C ASP A 255 -11.32 9.67 -7.60
N PHE A 256 -11.51 8.50 -6.96
CA PHE A 256 -12.22 8.35 -5.68
C PHE A 256 -13.55 9.11 -5.62
N PRO A 257 -14.48 8.89 -6.59
CA PRO A 257 -15.62 9.79 -6.82
C PRO A 257 -16.63 9.87 -5.66
N THR A 258 -16.54 8.96 -4.69
CA THR A 258 -17.48 8.87 -3.57
C THR A 258 -16.97 9.52 -2.28
N VAL A 259 -15.72 10.00 -2.26
CA VAL A 259 -15.07 10.60 -1.07
C VAL A 259 -14.14 11.72 -1.47
N SER A 260 -13.99 12.72 -0.62
CA SER A 260 -13.02 13.81 -0.84
C SER A 260 -11.57 13.31 -0.72
N TYR A 261 -11.33 12.34 0.17
CA TYR A 261 -10.10 11.57 0.29
C TYR A 261 -10.39 10.21 0.94
N PRO A 262 -9.72 9.13 0.48
CA PRO A 262 -10.08 7.75 0.85
C PRO A 262 -9.44 7.31 2.18
N ASN A 263 -9.75 8.02 3.28
CA ASN A 263 -9.20 7.72 4.60
C ASN A 263 -10.22 6.96 5.47
N PRO A 264 -9.96 5.72 5.89
CA PRO A 264 -10.86 4.92 6.72
C PRO A 264 -10.99 5.42 8.17
N GLU A 265 -10.30 6.49 8.56
CA GLU A 265 -10.54 7.20 9.82
C GLU A 265 -11.56 8.33 9.66
N ALA A 266 -11.84 8.77 8.43
CA ALA A 266 -12.78 9.84 8.15
C ALA A 266 -14.23 9.33 8.16
N LYS A 267 -15.10 10.01 8.90
CA LYS A 267 -16.54 9.66 8.96
C LYS A 267 -17.21 9.66 7.56
N GLU A 268 -16.78 10.57 6.69
CA GLU A 268 -17.28 10.68 5.31
C GLU A 268 -17.07 9.38 4.52
N ALA A 269 -15.89 8.75 4.66
CA ALA A 269 -15.56 7.51 3.98
C ALA A 269 -16.51 6.36 4.29
N PHE A 270 -17.14 6.39 5.47
CA PHE A 270 -18.12 5.39 5.89
C PHE A 270 -19.57 5.70 5.52
N ALA A 271 -19.88 6.84 4.93
CA ALA A 271 -21.26 7.27 4.71
C ALA A 271 -22.10 6.22 3.95
N LEU A 272 -21.58 5.70 2.83
CA LEU A 272 -22.23 4.65 2.02
C LEU A 272 -22.26 3.31 2.76
N GLY A 273 -21.15 2.94 3.40
CA GLY A 273 -21.05 1.70 4.19
C GLY A 273 -22.07 1.68 5.35
N LEU A 274 -22.23 2.79 6.07
CA LEU A 274 -23.20 2.91 7.16
C LEU A 274 -24.65 2.89 6.64
N ALA A 275 -24.92 3.46 5.46
CA ALA A 275 -26.24 3.38 4.84
C ALA A 275 -26.58 1.92 4.48
N LEU A 276 -25.66 1.21 3.83
CA LEU A 276 -25.81 -0.20 3.49
C LEU A 276 -25.93 -1.08 4.77
N ALA A 277 -25.15 -0.77 5.81
CA ALA A 277 -25.21 -1.50 7.07
C ALA A 277 -26.58 -1.39 7.76
N LYS A 278 -27.22 -0.22 7.72
CA LYS A 278 -28.59 -0.03 8.21
C LYS A 278 -29.61 -0.84 7.38
N GLU A 279 -29.45 -0.88 6.06
CA GLU A 279 -30.33 -1.66 5.16
C GLU A 279 -30.20 -3.16 5.44
N LYS A 280 -28.99 -3.68 5.58
CA LYS A 280 -28.71 -5.11 5.80
C LYS A 280 -28.82 -5.54 7.25
N ASP A 281 -29.01 -4.59 8.16
CA ASP A 281 -28.95 -4.84 9.61
C ASP A 281 -27.63 -5.50 9.99
N ALA A 282 -26.51 -4.90 9.54
CA ALA A 282 -25.19 -5.47 9.70
C ALA A 282 -24.62 -5.23 11.11
N ASP A 283 -23.76 -6.14 11.56
CA ASP A 283 -23.10 -6.07 12.87
C ASP A 283 -21.85 -5.18 12.84
N LEU A 284 -21.12 -5.24 11.70
CA LEU A 284 -19.84 -4.55 11.48
C LEU A 284 -19.82 -3.82 10.14
N VAL A 285 -19.10 -2.68 10.12
CA VAL A 285 -18.69 -2.03 8.87
C VAL A 285 -17.17 -1.90 8.89
N LEU A 286 -16.54 -2.43 7.85
CA LEU A 286 -15.08 -2.41 7.66
C LEU A 286 -14.74 -1.55 6.44
N ALA A 287 -13.66 -0.77 6.55
CA ALA A 287 -13.11 -0.01 5.43
C ALA A 287 -11.59 -0.13 5.40
N THR A 288 -11.02 -0.31 4.20
CA THR A 288 -9.57 -0.21 3.98
C THR A 288 -9.26 0.99 3.10
N ASP A 289 -8.09 1.61 3.28
CA ASP A 289 -7.60 2.65 2.37
C ASP A 289 -7.11 2.06 1.04
N PRO A 290 -6.77 2.88 0.04
CA PRO A 290 -6.47 2.38 -1.31
C PRO A 290 -5.35 1.35 -1.41
N ASP A 291 -4.34 1.42 -0.57
CA ASP A 291 -3.25 0.44 -0.51
C ASP A 291 -3.40 -0.59 0.62
N ALA A 292 -4.56 -0.57 1.30
CA ALA A 292 -5.03 -1.54 2.29
C ALA A 292 -4.02 -1.83 3.42
N ASP A 293 -3.25 -0.83 3.84
CA ASP A 293 -2.39 -0.90 5.03
C ASP A 293 -3.07 -0.36 6.30
N ARG A 294 -4.33 0.15 6.17
CA ARG A 294 -5.17 0.66 7.25
C ARG A 294 -6.53 0.00 7.27
N LEU A 295 -7.11 -0.09 8.47
CA LEU A 295 -8.45 -0.60 8.71
C LEU A 295 -9.24 0.36 9.58
N GLY A 296 -10.39 0.82 9.08
CA GLY A 296 -11.41 1.50 9.86
C GLY A 296 -12.57 0.56 10.19
N VAL A 297 -13.15 0.72 11.38
CA VAL A 297 -14.19 -0.18 11.90
C VAL A 297 -15.31 0.61 12.54
N TYR A 298 -16.55 0.26 12.19
CA TYR A 298 -17.74 0.60 12.95
C TYR A 298 -18.43 -0.67 13.46
N VAL A 299 -18.92 -0.64 14.68
CA VAL A 299 -19.68 -1.74 15.28
C VAL A 299 -21.09 -1.27 15.62
N LYS A 300 -22.09 -2.16 15.46
CA LYS A 300 -23.44 -1.89 15.89
C LYS A 300 -23.52 -2.09 17.41
N ASP A 301 -23.85 -1.02 18.16
CA ASP A 301 -24.09 -1.13 19.60
C ASP A 301 -25.41 -1.88 19.87
N ALA A 302 -25.31 -3.00 20.59
CA ALA A 302 -26.45 -3.85 20.87
C ALA A 302 -27.55 -3.18 21.74
N LYS A 303 -27.22 -2.09 22.46
CA LYS A 303 -28.17 -1.40 23.33
C LYS A 303 -28.91 -0.28 22.61
N SER A 304 -28.19 0.54 21.87
CA SER A 304 -28.76 1.68 21.15
C SER A 304 -29.17 1.37 19.72
N GLY A 305 -28.61 0.32 19.11
CA GLY A 305 -28.74 0.02 17.69
C GLY A 305 -27.93 0.95 16.78
N GLU A 306 -27.19 1.91 17.35
CA GLU A 306 -26.38 2.86 16.59
C GLU A 306 -25.02 2.26 16.20
N TYR A 307 -24.44 2.75 15.10
CA TYR A 307 -23.11 2.36 14.66
C TYR A 307 -22.05 3.28 15.32
N ILE A 308 -21.13 2.70 16.08
CA ILE A 308 -20.09 3.38 16.84
C ILE A 308 -18.73 3.14 16.18
N PRO A 309 -17.95 4.20 15.87
CA PRO A 309 -16.60 4.04 15.34
C PRO A 309 -15.64 3.49 16.42
N LEU A 310 -14.80 2.54 16.03
CA LEU A 310 -13.62 2.16 16.79
C LEU A 310 -12.43 2.95 16.26
N THR A 311 -11.80 3.76 17.11
CA THR A 311 -10.55 4.43 16.73
C THR A 311 -9.42 3.42 16.51
N GLY A 312 -8.37 3.78 15.77
CA GLY A 312 -7.20 2.92 15.59
C GLY A 312 -6.60 2.45 16.93
N ASN A 313 -6.60 3.32 17.95
CA ASN A 313 -6.16 2.95 19.31
C ASN A 313 -7.09 1.93 19.99
N MET A 314 -8.40 2.05 19.80
CA MET A 314 -9.36 1.08 20.33
C MET A 314 -9.20 -0.28 19.64
N SER A 315 -9.18 -0.29 18.32
CA SER A 315 -9.01 -1.53 17.54
C SER A 315 -7.67 -2.19 17.85
N GLY A 316 -6.56 -1.42 17.91
CA GLY A 316 -5.24 -1.93 18.22
C GLY A 316 -5.15 -2.51 19.65
N SER A 317 -5.79 -1.88 20.64
CA SER A 317 -5.84 -2.42 22.01
C SER A 317 -6.65 -3.71 22.09
N LEU A 318 -7.83 -3.76 21.44
CA LEU A 318 -8.64 -4.98 21.38
C LEU A 318 -7.93 -6.14 20.71
N LEU A 319 -7.24 -5.88 19.60
CA LEU A 319 -6.46 -6.89 18.89
C LEU A 319 -5.26 -7.37 19.71
N CYS A 320 -4.56 -6.45 20.41
CA CYS A 320 -3.45 -6.79 21.28
C CYS A 320 -3.91 -7.71 22.43
N GLU A 321 -4.97 -7.32 23.12
CA GLU A 321 -5.56 -8.13 24.20
C GLU A 321 -5.98 -9.50 23.70
N TYR A 322 -6.74 -9.55 22.60
CA TYR A 322 -7.19 -10.81 22.00
C TYR A 322 -6.03 -11.74 21.65
N VAL A 323 -5.01 -11.22 20.96
CA VAL A 323 -3.87 -12.04 20.53
C VAL A 323 -3.10 -12.60 21.73
N LEU A 324 -2.84 -11.75 22.74
CA LEU A 324 -2.09 -12.15 23.93
C LEU A 324 -2.88 -13.15 24.80
N SER A 325 -4.15 -12.86 25.07
CA SER A 325 -5.00 -13.71 25.91
C SER A 325 -5.20 -15.09 25.26
N GLN A 326 -5.53 -15.14 23.97
CA GLN A 326 -5.77 -16.39 23.26
C GLN A 326 -4.48 -17.23 23.07
N LYS A 327 -3.33 -16.61 22.82
CA LYS A 327 -2.06 -17.32 22.79
C LYS A 327 -1.71 -17.89 24.18
N LYS A 328 -1.91 -17.12 25.25
CA LYS A 328 -1.70 -17.56 26.63
C LYS A 328 -2.61 -18.75 26.99
N GLU A 329 -3.90 -18.66 26.65
CA GLU A 329 -4.88 -19.71 26.92
C GLU A 329 -4.50 -21.03 26.23
N LYS A 330 -4.11 -20.96 24.96
CA LYS A 330 -3.76 -22.14 24.16
C LYS A 330 -2.43 -22.78 24.54
N ALA A 331 -1.42 -21.98 24.87
CA ALA A 331 -0.06 -22.46 25.17
C ALA A 331 0.22 -22.59 26.67
N GLY A 332 -0.70 -22.14 27.54
CA GLY A 332 -0.51 -22.09 29.00
C GLY A 332 0.32 -20.91 29.50
N SER A 333 1.15 -20.32 28.63
CA SER A 333 1.97 -19.13 28.92
C SER A 333 2.28 -18.37 27.65
N LEU A 334 2.63 -17.10 27.76
CA LEU A 334 3.25 -16.34 26.67
C LEU A 334 4.74 -16.68 26.58
N PRO A 335 5.37 -16.52 25.38
CA PRO A 335 6.81 -16.66 25.22
C PRO A 335 7.55 -15.71 26.17
N ALA A 336 8.61 -16.21 26.82
CA ALA A 336 9.39 -15.41 27.78
C ALA A 336 10.17 -14.26 27.11
N ASP A 337 10.44 -14.38 25.82
CA ASP A 337 11.10 -13.39 24.95
C ASP A 337 10.11 -12.65 24.04
N GLY A 338 8.81 -12.84 24.27
CA GLY A 338 7.75 -12.14 23.50
C GLY A 338 7.79 -10.64 23.74
N ALA A 339 7.58 -9.87 22.67
CA ALA A 339 7.51 -8.41 22.71
C ALA A 339 6.32 -7.87 21.92
N VAL A 340 5.73 -6.78 22.40
CA VAL A 340 4.77 -5.96 21.66
C VAL A 340 5.45 -4.67 21.27
N VAL A 341 5.49 -4.38 19.96
CA VAL A 341 6.07 -3.15 19.42
C VAL A 341 4.94 -2.21 19.04
N LYS A 342 5.02 -0.97 19.50
CA LYS A 342 4.05 0.10 19.19
C LYS A 342 4.76 1.39 18.80
N SER A 343 4.08 2.25 18.02
CA SER A 343 4.57 3.59 17.70
C SER A 343 4.30 4.57 18.86
N ILE A 344 4.94 5.75 18.81
CA ILE A 344 4.77 6.81 19.80
C ILE A 344 3.32 7.33 19.88
N VAL A 345 2.58 7.25 18.77
CA VAL A 345 1.17 7.70 18.70
C VAL A 345 0.17 6.65 19.20
N THR A 346 0.63 5.43 19.44
CA THR A 346 -0.21 4.35 19.99
C THR A 346 -0.46 4.59 21.48
N THR A 347 -1.69 4.34 21.93
CA THR A 347 -2.10 4.51 23.32
C THR A 347 -1.20 3.79 24.32
N ASN A 348 -0.98 4.41 25.49
CA ASN A 348 -0.24 3.77 26.59
C ASN A 348 -1.02 2.63 27.26
N LEU A 349 -2.31 2.47 26.98
CA LEU A 349 -3.10 1.34 27.49
C LEU A 349 -2.44 -0.01 27.15
N VAL A 350 -1.82 -0.12 25.96
CA VAL A 350 -1.10 -1.33 25.54
C VAL A 350 0.09 -1.69 26.45
N ASN A 351 0.66 -0.72 27.19
CA ASN A 351 1.75 -0.98 28.14
C ASN A 351 1.25 -1.67 29.44
N GLU A 352 -0.04 -1.55 29.72
CA GLU A 352 -0.66 -2.09 30.93
C GLU A 352 -1.32 -3.46 30.70
N MET A 353 -1.35 -3.92 29.45
CA MET A 353 -1.85 -5.23 29.03
C MET A 353 -0.75 -6.29 29.12
#